data_4b1cdeb71ef6de23c02b46195019f1e7
#
_entry.id   4b1cdeb71ef6de23c02b46195019f1e7
#
_cell.length_a   1.000
_cell.length_b   1.000
_cell.length_c   1.000
_cell.angle_alpha   90.00
_cell.angle_beta   90.00
_cell.angle_gamma   90.00
#
_symmetry.space_group_name_H-M   'P 1'
#
loop_
_entity.id
_entity.type
_entity.pdbx_description
1 polymer ?
#
loop_
_entity_poly.entity_id
_entity_poly.type
_entity_poly.pdbx_seq_one_letter_code
_entity_poly.pdbx_strand_id
1 'polypeptide(L)'
;MKKVSVLPLFDRLVDENSNKSFEKEVKRYITLEELQESITKDLTFLLNTKTSPFWVKYSKTMKIPFSYGVNSTAPSAAETVFEIRDLENRISRAIAEYEPRLTNVQVSVTSFGVNPGKAFLQIDANVADGNKRVPLSFPIVMET
;
A
#
# COMPACT_ATOMS: atom_id res chain seq x y z
N MET A 1 -8.60 -24.17 -5.70
CA MET A 1 -8.42 -22.73 -5.40
C MET A 1 -8.56 -21.92 -6.68
N LYS A 2 -9.37 -20.90 -6.66
CA LYS A 2 -9.59 -20.06 -7.85
C LYS A 2 -8.43 -19.07 -7.99
N LYS A 3 -7.72 -19.14 -9.11
CA LYS A 3 -6.63 -18.22 -9.44
C LYS A 3 -7.20 -16.87 -9.84
N VAL A 4 -6.83 -15.80 -9.15
CA VAL A 4 -7.50 -14.49 -9.23
C VAL A 4 -6.68 -13.48 -10.01
N SER A 5 -5.36 -13.49 -9.84
CA SER A 5 -4.48 -12.49 -10.42
C SER A 5 -3.13 -13.08 -10.82
N VAL A 6 -2.40 -12.33 -11.65
CA VAL A 6 -1.01 -12.63 -11.99
C VAL A 6 -0.11 -12.08 -10.88
N LEU A 7 0.86 -12.87 -10.44
CA LEU A 7 1.84 -12.44 -9.43
C LEU A 7 2.60 -11.19 -9.92
N PRO A 8 2.81 -10.18 -9.08
CA PRO A 8 3.64 -9.02 -9.41
C PRO A 8 5.02 -9.43 -9.92
N LEU A 9 5.59 -8.62 -10.81
CA LEU A 9 6.86 -8.97 -11.46
C LEU A 9 7.99 -9.20 -10.45
N PHE A 10 8.07 -8.36 -9.43
CA PHE A 10 9.09 -8.47 -8.39
C PHE A 10 8.97 -9.80 -7.63
N ASP A 11 7.77 -10.16 -7.19
CA ASP A 11 7.53 -11.41 -6.45
C ASP A 11 7.80 -12.66 -7.32
N ARG A 12 7.74 -12.54 -8.66
CA ARG A 12 8.14 -13.60 -9.58
C ARG A 12 9.65 -13.76 -9.74
N LEU A 13 10.40 -12.73 -9.38
CA LEU A 13 11.87 -12.71 -9.46
C LEU A 13 12.54 -13.11 -8.14
N VAL A 14 11.79 -13.19 -7.06
CA VAL A 14 12.30 -13.66 -5.76
C VAL A 14 12.48 -15.17 -5.84
N ASP A 15 13.70 -15.61 -5.69
CA ASP A 15 14.07 -17.04 -5.58
C ASP A 15 13.84 -17.53 -4.14
N GLU A 16 12.76 -18.27 -3.94
CA GLU A 16 12.42 -18.85 -2.63
C GLU A 16 13.29 -20.08 -2.29
N ASN A 17 14.05 -20.61 -3.25
CA ASN A 17 14.84 -21.84 -3.10
C ASN A 17 16.22 -21.77 -3.78
N SER A 18 17.09 -20.88 -3.30
CA SER A 18 18.44 -20.66 -3.83
C SER A 18 19.34 -21.92 -3.88
N ASN A 19 18.94 -23.02 -3.23
CA ASN A 19 19.64 -24.31 -3.22
C ASN A 19 19.23 -25.26 -4.34
N LYS A 20 18.26 -24.91 -5.20
CA LYS A 20 17.81 -25.72 -6.32
C LYS A 20 18.09 -25.01 -7.64
N SER A 21 18.95 -25.60 -8.47
CA SER A 21 19.33 -25.03 -9.77
C SER A 21 18.20 -25.05 -10.83
N PHE A 22 17.03 -25.57 -10.51
CA PHE A 22 15.85 -25.57 -11.37
C PHE A 22 14.57 -25.44 -10.55
N GLU A 23 13.84 -24.34 -10.69
CA GLU A 23 12.43 -24.27 -10.31
C GLU A 23 11.58 -24.93 -11.38
N LYS A 24 10.89 -26.02 -11.01
CA LYS A 24 10.04 -26.78 -11.93
C LYS A 24 8.82 -26.01 -12.43
N GLU A 25 8.32 -25.04 -11.68
CA GLU A 25 7.18 -24.19 -12.06
C GLU A 25 7.29 -22.81 -11.40
N VAL A 26 7.36 -21.77 -12.23
CA VAL A 26 7.21 -20.38 -11.75
C VAL A 26 5.74 -20.15 -11.40
N LYS A 27 5.45 -19.84 -10.14
CA LYS A 27 4.11 -19.50 -9.69
C LYS A 27 3.64 -18.20 -10.40
N ARG A 28 2.74 -18.37 -11.37
CA ARG A 28 2.26 -17.22 -12.18
C ARG A 28 0.97 -16.60 -11.67
N TYR A 29 0.20 -17.36 -10.90
CA TYR A 29 -1.14 -16.95 -10.46
C TYR A 29 -1.25 -17.12 -8.96
N ILE A 30 -1.96 -16.19 -8.33
CA ILE A 30 -2.19 -16.14 -6.89
C ILE A 30 -3.68 -16.24 -6.56
N THR A 31 -3.98 -16.72 -5.37
CA THR A 31 -5.32 -16.70 -4.79
C THR A 31 -5.68 -15.29 -4.32
N LEU A 32 -6.94 -15.08 -3.95
CA LEU A 32 -7.38 -13.79 -3.40
C LEU A 32 -6.69 -13.47 -2.07
N GLU A 33 -6.46 -14.48 -1.23
CA GLU A 33 -5.77 -14.34 0.05
C GLU A 33 -4.31 -13.92 -0.14
N GLU A 34 -3.60 -14.61 -1.02
CA GLU A 34 -2.21 -14.26 -1.37
C GLU A 34 -2.12 -12.87 -2.01
N LEU A 35 -3.12 -12.48 -2.81
CA LEU A 35 -3.19 -11.14 -3.38
C LEU A 35 -3.39 -10.09 -2.29
N GLN A 36 -4.25 -10.36 -1.30
CA GLN A 36 -4.47 -9.48 -0.16
C GLN A 36 -3.19 -9.33 0.68
N GLU A 37 -2.46 -10.39 0.94
CA GLU A 37 -1.18 -10.35 1.64
C GLU A 37 -0.13 -9.54 0.87
N SER A 38 -0.01 -9.74 -0.45
CA SER A 38 0.88 -8.98 -1.31
C SER A 38 0.57 -7.48 -1.26
N ILE A 39 -0.71 -7.12 -1.39
CA ILE A 39 -1.14 -5.72 -1.32
C ILE A 39 -0.89 -5.14 0.07
N THR A 40 -1.15 -5.87 1.14
CA THR A 40 -0.89 -5.43 2.51
C THR A 40 0.59 -5.11 2.71
N LYS A 41 1.48 -5.96 2.20
CA LYS A 41 2.92 -5.75 2.24
C LYS A 41 3.32 -4.47 1.48
N ASP A 42 2.82 -4.30 0.26
CA ASP A 42 3.15 -3.13 -0.57
C ASP A 42 2.61 -1.83 0.05
N LEU A 43 1.39 -1.85 0.60
CA LEU A 43 0.83 -0.72 1.34
C LEU A 43 1.65 -0.38 2.59
N THR A 44 2.11 -1.39 3.32
CA THR A 44 2.96 -1.18 4.49
C THR A 44 4.27 -0.51 4.11
N PHE A 45 4.90 -0.95 3.01
CA PHE A 45 6.10 -0.31 2.48
C PHE A 45 5.82 1.13 2.01
N LEU A 46 4.76 1.34 1.25
CA LEU A 46 4.38 2.66 0.73
C LEU A 46 4.17 3.66 1.88
N LEU A 47 3.41 3.28 2.90
CA LEU A 47 3.02 4.17 3.99
C LEU A 47 4.15 4.42 5.00
N ASN A 48 5.10 3.49 5.12
CA ASN A 48 6.26 3.64 5.98
C ASN A 48 7.50 4.21 5.25
N THR A 49 7.37 4.50 3.95
CA THR A 49 8.40 5.19 3.20
C THR A 49 8.14 6.70 3.24
N LYS A 50 9.09 7.45 3.81
CA LYS A 50 9.00 8.92 3.92
C LYS A 50 9.53 9.57 2.65
N THR A 51 8.74 10.46 2.08
CA THR A 51 9.15 11.28 0.92
C THR A 51 9.22 12.76 1.27
N SER A 52 10.07 13.51 0.59
CA SER A 52 10.18 14.96 0.79
C SER A 52 9.02 15.71 0.12
N PRO A 53 8.48 16.76 0.76
CA PRO A 53 7.49 17.64 0.15
C PRO A 53 7.92 18.23 -1.19
N PHE A 54 9.21 18.44 -1.36
CA PHE A 54 9.80 18.94 -2.60
C PHE A 54 9.48 18.01 -3.79
N TRP A 55 9.65 16.72 -3.64
CA TRP A 55 9.41 15.74 -4.70
C TRP A 55 7.92 15.55 -4.99
N VAL A 56 7.05 15.66 -3.99
CA VAL A 56 5.59 15.59 -4.18
C VAL A 56 5.09 16.68 -5.12
N LYS A 57 5.69 17.86 -5.08
CA LYS A 57 5.33 18.97 -5.99
C LYS A 57 5.65 18.64 -7.45
N TYR A 58 6.72 17.92 -7.72
CA TYR A 58 7.14 17.54 -9.08
C TYR A 58 6.48 16.27 -9.59
N SER A 59 5.95 15.41 -8.73
CA SER A 59 5.29 14.16 -9.13
C SER A 59 4.04 14.38 -9.97
N LYS A 60 3.42 15.56 -9.89
CA LYS A 60 2.28 15.94 -10.73
C LYS A 60 2.63 16.03 -12.22
N THR A 61 3.88 16.28 -12.53
CA THR A 61 4.38 16.50 -13.89
C THR A 61 5.19 15.32 -14.42
N MET A 62 5.83 14.57 -13.52
CA MET A 62 6.72 13.48 -13.89
C MET A 62 6.71 12.42 -12.76
N LYS A 63 6.35 11.18 -13.10
CA LYS A 63 6.48 10.04 -12.16
C LYS A 63 7.96 9.73 -11.95
N ILE A 64 8.53 10.26 -10.89
CA ILE A 64 9.93 10.02 -10.53
C ILE A 64 10.01 9.06 -9.34
N PRO A 65 10.99 8.14 -9.33
CA PRO A 65 11.15 7.17 -8.25
C PRO A 65 11.27 7.79 -6.85
N PHE A 66 11.75 9.02 -6.77
CA PHE A 66 11.95 9.75 -5.50
C PHE A 66 10.67 10.31 -4.88
N SER A 67 9.53 10.25 -5.58
CA SER A 67 8.23 10.67 -5.04
C SER A 67 7.44 9.55 -4.38
N TYR A 68 7.96 8.32 -4.42
CA TYR A 68 7.34 7.17 -3.77
C TYR A 68 7.30 7.36 -2.25
N GLY A 69 6.15 7.10 -1.65
CA GLY A 69 5.95 7.22 -0.20
C GLY A 69 4.98 8.32 0.21
N VAL A 70 4.86 8.53 1.50
CA VAL A 70 4.01 9.56 2.10
C VAL A 70 4.85 10.70 2.64
N ASN A 71 4.41 11.93 2.45
CA ASN A 71 5.08 13.10 2.98
C ASN A 71 5.18 13.02 4.52
N SER A 72 6.39 13.18 5.05
CA SER A 72 6.75 12.96 6.45
C SER A 72 6.26 14.01 7.45
N THR A 73 5.44 14.98 7.05
CA THR A 73 4.74 15.84 8.00
C THR A 73 3.55 15.09 8.60
N ALA A 74 3.84 14.04 9.36
CA ALA A 74 2.84 13.46 10.21
C ALA A 74 2.70 14.34 11.44
N PRO A 75 1.49 14.69 11.83
CA PRO A 75 1.27 15.36 13.09
C PRO A 75 1.79 14.46 14.22
N SER A 76 2.62 15.01 15.06
CA SER A 76 3.17 14.29 16.24
C SER A 76 2.09 13.93 17.28
N ALA A 77 0.92 14.41 17.12
CA ALA A 77 -0.37 14.02 17.67
C ALA A 77 -1.40 14.76 16.82
N ALA A 78 -2.15 14.09 15.95
CA ALA A 78 -3.24 14.76 15.24
C ALA A 78 -4.30 15.16 16.26
N GLU A 79 -4.23 16.40 16.71
CA GLU A 79 -5.10 16.92 17.76
C GLU A 79 -6.43 17.40 17.19
N THR A 80 -6.48 17.63 15.87
CA THR A 80 -7.67 18.19 15.22
C THR A 80 -8.24 17.27 14.15
N VAL A 81 -9.57 17.33 13.98
CA VAL A 81 -10.27 16.60 12.91
C VAL A 81 -9.75 16.99 11.53
N PHE A 82 -9.29 18.23 11.37
CA PHE A 82 -8.74 18.71 10.12
C PHE A 82 -7.42 18.01 9.76
N GLU A 83 -6.53 17.83 10.72
CA GLU A 83 -5.25 17.17 10.52
C GLU A 83 -5.42 15.68 10.19
N ILE A 84 -6.38 15.02 10.83
CA ILE A 84 -6.75 13.64 10.53
C ILE A 84 -7.23 13.52 9.08
N ARG A 85 -8.14 14.37 8.65
CA ARG A 85 -8.64 14.36 7.26
C ARG A 85 -7.57 14.70 6.24
N ASP A 86 -6.65 15.59 6.55
CA ASP A 86 -5.53 15.90 5.67
C ASP A 86 -4.59 14.70 5.53
N LEU A 87 -4.31 13.99 6.62
CA LEU A 87 -3.55 12.75 6.61
C LEU A 87 -4.25 11.66 5.75
N GLU A 88 -5.54 11.42 5.98
CA GLU A 88 -6.34 10.47 5.21
C GLU A 88 -6.33 10.78 3.71
N ASN A 89 -6.46 12.07 3.34
CA ASN A 89 -6.40 12.52 1.95
C ASN A 89 -5.02 12.32 1.32
N ARG A 90 -3.94 12.59 2.05
CA ARG A 90 -2.57 12.36 1.58
C ARG A 90 -2.30 10.88 1.33
N ILE A 91 -2.71 10.03 2.25
CA ILE A 91 -2.59 8.57 2.14
C ILE A 91 -3.41 8.06 0.95
N SER A 92 -4.66 8.48 0.82
CA SER A 92 -5.53 8.08 -0.28
C SER A 92 -4.94 8.44 -1.65
N ARG A 93 -4.33 9.61 -1.79
CA ARG A 93 -3.64 10.03 -3.02
C ARG A 93 -2.41 9.17 -3.32
N ALA A 94 -1.59 8.89 -2.29
CA ALA A 94 -0.43 8.05 -2.46
C ALA A 94 -0.82 6.63 -2.91
N ILE A 95 -1.85 6.05 -2.31
CA ILE A 95 -2.36 4.73 -2.70
C ILE A 95 -2.88 4.75 -4.13
N ALA A 96 -3.67 5.75 -4.51
CA ALA A 96 -4.21 5.86 -5.87
C ALA A 96 -3.10 6.00 -6.93
N GLU A 97 -1.97 6.59 -6.58
CA GLU A 97 -0.83 6.76 -7.49
C GLU A 97 0.05 5.52 -7.60
N TYR A 98 0.32 4.85 -6.48
CA TYR A 98 1.34 3.80 -6.42
C TYR A 98 0.79 2.39 -6.30
N GLU A 99 -0.53 2.22 -6.02
CA GLU A 99 -1.17 0.90 -5.93
C GLU A 99 -2.35 0.79 -6.92
N PRO A 100 -2.05 0.56 -8.21
CA PRO A 100 -3.09 0.54 -9.26
C PRO A 100 -4.03 -0.66 -9.17
N ARG A 101 -3.71 -1.68 -8.35
CA ARG A 101 -4.60 -2.84 -8.11
C ARG A 101 -5.83 -2.50 -7.28
N LEU A 102 -5.76 -1.38 -6.54
CA LEU A 102 -6.84 -0.91 -5.68
C LEU A 102 -7.69 0.14 -6.40
N THR A 103 -9.00 0.03 -6.24
CA THR A 103 -9.98 1.01 -6.72
C THR A 103 -10.95 1.37 -5.61
N ASN A 104 -11.54 2.56 -5.67
CA ASN A 104 -12.48 3.05 -4.66
C ASN A 104 -11.90 3.01 -3.25
N VAL A 105 -10.70 3.56 -3.11
CA VAL A 105 -9.94 3.55 -1.86
C VAL A 105 -10.55 4.53 -0.85
N GLN A 106 -10.85 4.01 0.34
CA GLN A 106 -11.26 4.79 1.51
C GLN A 106 -10.27 4.55 2.64
N VAL A 107 -9.76 5.61 3.22
CA VAL A 107 -8.78 5.57 4.31
C VAL A 107 -9.41 6.15 5.56
N SER A 108 -9.29 5.47 6.67
CA SER A 108 -9.74 5.92 7.98
C SER A 108 -8.64 5.73 9.00
N VAL A 109 -8.34 6.77 9.76
CA VAL A 109 -7.47 6.67 10.94
C VAL A 109 -8.32 6.16 12.11
N THR A 110 -8.02 4.98 12.62
CA THR A 110 -8.78 4.35 13.71
C THR A 110 -8.29 4.76 15.09
N SER A 111 -6.99 4.90 15.24
CA SER A 111 -6.38 5.33 16.49
C SER A 111 -4.93 5.78 16.29
N PHE A 112 -4.42 6.51 17.26
CA PHE A 112 -2.99 6.79 17.38
C PHE A 112 -2.39 5.94 18.49
N GLY A 113 -1.13 5.51 18.33
CA GLY A 113 -0.42 4.73 19.34
C GLY A 113 -0.16 5.56 20.60
N VAL A 114 -0.06 4.87 21.75
CA VAL A 114 0.33 5.49 23.02
C VAL A 114 1.71 6.12 22.93
N ASN A 115 2.61 5.52 22.16
CA ASN A 115 3.90 6.11 21.83
C ASN A 115 3.73 7.05 20.62
N PRO A 116 4.25 8.28 20.67
CA PRO A 116 4.24 9.17 19.54
C PRO A 116 4.92 8.51 18.34
N GLY A 117 4.33 8.62 17.18
CA GLY A 117 4.90 8.09 15.96
C GLY A 117 4.23 6.83 15.40
N LYS A 118 3.07 6.41 15.91
CA LYS A 118 2.29 5.31 15.30
C LYS A 118 0.85 5.72 15.06
N ALA A 119 0.36 5.45 13.86
CA ALA A 119 -1.05 5.59 13.51
C ALA A 119 -1.58 4.25 12.99
N PHE A 120 -2.75 3.85 13.48
CA PHE A 120 -3.47 2.68 13.01
C PHE A 120 -4.49 3.10 11.97
N LEU A 121 -4.39 2.51 10.80
CA LEU A 121 -5.19 2.86 9.63
C LEU A 121 -6.04 1.66 9.22
N GLN A 122 -7.26 1.95 8.80
CA GLN A 122 -8.13 1.02 8.09
C GLN A 122 -8.25 1.52 6.65
N ILE A 123 -7.88 0.69 5.70
CA ILE A 123 -7.98 0.98 4.27
C ILE A 123 -8.98 0.02 3.66
N ASP A 124 -10.09 0.54 3.18
CA ASP A 124 -11.11 -0.24 2.47
C ASP A 124 -11.02 0.06 0.98
N ALA A 125 -10.93 -0.97 0.16
CA ALA A 125 -10.79 -0.81 -1.29
C ALA A 125 -11.35 -2.02 -2.03
N ASN A 126 -11.59 -1.84 -3.34
CA ASN A 126 -11.98 -2.91 -4.23
C ASN A 126 -10.77 -3.41 -5.02
N VAL A 127 -10.64 -4.73 -5.08
CA VAL A 127 -9.61 -5.43 -5.86
C VAL A 127 -10.27 -6.17 -7.02
N ALA A 128 -9.63 -6.19 -8.17
CA ALA A 128 -10.12 -6.92 -9.33
C ALA A 128 -9.91 -8.42 -9.18
N ASP A 129 -10.99 -9.20 -9.25
CA ASP A 129 -10.99 -10.65 -9.41
C ASP A 129 -11.60 -11.00 -10.78
N GLY A 130 -10.78 -11.02 -11.82
CA GLY A 130 -11.25 -11.16 -13.19
C GLY A 130 -12.22 -10.02 -13.55
N ASN A 131 -13.48 -10.36 -13.84
CA ASN A 131 -14.53 -9.37 -14.16
C ASN A 131 -15.30 -8.87 -12.92
N LYS A 132 -14.97 -9.35 -11.73
CA LYS A 132 -15.62 -8.94 -10.49
C LYS A 132 -14.70 -8.04 -9.68
N ARG A 133 -15.31 -7.13 -8.93
CA ARG A 133 -14.61 -6.32 -7.91
C ARG A 133 -14.98 -6.87 -6.54
N VAL A 134 -13.97 -7.21 -5.76
CA VAL A 134 -14.13 -7.75 -4.41
C VAL A 134 -13.70 -6.68 -3.41
N PRO A 135 -14.58 -6.28 -2.48
CA PRO A 135 -14.18 -5.36 -1.41
C PRO A 135 -13.26 -6.08 -0.43
N LEU A 136 -12.15 -5.47 -0.11
CA LEU A 136 -11.18 -5.95 0.88
C LEU A 136 -10.80 -4.82 1.82
N SER A 137 -10.45 -5.21 3.04
CA SER A 137 -9.99 -4.31 4.09
C SER A 137 -8.55 -4.62 4.47
N PHE A 138 -7.76 -3.58 4.66
CA PHE A 138 -6.35 -3.66 4.97
C PHE A 138 -6.06 -2.86 6.26
N PRO A 139 -5.91 -3.54 7.41
CA PRO A 139 -5.42 -2.88 8.62
C PRO A 139 -3.91 -2.66 8.50
N ILE A 140 -3.47 -1.41 8.57
CA ILE A 140 -2.06 -1.04 8.42
C ILE A 140 -1.61 -0.21 9.62
N VAL A 141 -0.39 -0.44 10.08
CA VAL A 141 0.29 0.42 11.05
C VAL A 141 1.29 1.29 10.29
N MET A 142 1.09 2.60 10.39
CA MET A 142 2.02 3.58 9.85
C MET A 142 2.89 4.13 10.98
N GLU A 143 4.19 4.16 10.78
CA GLU A 143 5.16 4.78 11.68
C GLU A 143 5.45 6.20 11.18
N THR A 144 5.19 7.19 12.05
CA THR A 144 5.28 8.63 11.72
C THR A 144 6.57 9.26 12.22
#